data_89037a1c88e070b84bc389bb2aa55866
#
_entry.id   89037a1c88e070b84bc389bb2aa55866
#
_cell.length_a   1.000
_cell.length_b   1.000
_cell.length_c   1.000
_cell.angle_alpha   90.00
_cell.angle_beta   90.00
_cell.angle_gamma   90.00
#
_symmetry.space_group_name_H-M   'P 1'
#
loop_
_entity.id
_entity.type
_entity.pdbx_description
1 polymer ?
#
loop_
_entity_poly.entity_id
_entity_poly.type
_entity_poly.pdbx_seq_one_letter_code
_entity_poly.pdbx_strand_id
1 'polypeptide(L)' 'MTYTIRPARIASWGYEITAPHYHNIAPSMDAAIRYLQDRFGSDVKIRVREEASR' A
#
# COMPACT_ATOMS: atom_id res chain seq x y z
N MET A 1 -2.89 -10.87 -8.87
CA MET A 1 -2.63 -10.60 -7.48
C MET A 1 -2.94 -9.15 -7.17
N THR A 2 -3.59 -8.90 -6.07
CA THR A 2 -4.01 -7.55 -5.70
C THR A 2 -3.19 -7.10 -4.49
N TYR A 3 -2.67 -5.88 -4.57
CA TYR A 3 -1.93 -5.29 -3.47
C TYR A 3 -2.85 -4.34 -2.73
N THR A 4 -2.84 -4.43 -1.41
CA THR A 4 -3.70 -3.60 -0.57
C THR A 4 -2.87 -2.54 0.14
N ILE A 5 -3.31 -1.29 0.07
CA ILE A 5 -2.66 -0.19 0.74
C ILE A 5 -3.60 0.29 1.83
N ARG A 6 -3.08 0.39 3.05
CA ARG A 6 -3.88 0.85 4.19
C ARG A 6 -2.96 1.58 5.15
N PRO A 7 -3.53 2.36 6.08
CA PRO A 7 -2.70 3.04 7.07
C PRO A 7 -1.85 2.03 7.83
N ALA A 8 -0.61 2.39 8.06
CA ALA A 8 0.30 1.47 8.72
C ALA A 8 -0.11 1.30 10.18
N ARG A 9 -0.08 0.07 10.66
CA ARG A 9 -0.42 -0.18 12.05
C ARG A 9 0.83 -0.32 12.90
N ILE A 10 1.89 -0.80 12.28
CA ILE A 10 3.13 -1.02 13.00
C ILE A 10 3.83 0.29 13.26
N ALA A 11 3.76 1.20 12.29
CA ALA A 11 4.39 2.50 12.42
C ALA A 11 3.34 3.55 12.67
N SER A 12 3.72 4.62 13.35
CA SER A 12 2.78 5.70 13.61
C SER A 12 2.61 6.61 12.40
N TRP A 13 3.24 6.28 11.29
CA TRP A 13 3.16 7.09 10.09
C TRP A 13 3.17 6.19 8.88
N GLY A 14 2.68 6.74 7.78
CA GLY A 14 2.81 6.07 6.51
C GLY A 14 1.72 5.06 6.24
N TYR A 15 1.93 4.30 5.21
CA TYR A 15 0.97 3.30 4.75
C TYR A 15 1.68 1.99 4.52
N GLU A 16 0.99 0.89 4.77
CA GLU A 16 1.58 -0.40 4.50
C GLU A 16 0.94 -1.00 3.26
N ILE A 17 1.75 -1.72 2.51
CA ILE A 17 1.34 -2.40 1.30
C ILE A 17 1.40 -3.89 1.59
N THR A 18 0.29 -4.59 1.42
CA THR A 18 0.26 -6.00 1.75
C THR A 18 -0.27 -6.82 0.58
N ALA A 19 0.24 -8.01 0.46
CA ALA A 19 -0.21 -9.01 -0.50
C ALA A 19 0.23 -10.36 0.06
N PRO A 20 -0.24 -11.47 -0.50
CA PRO A 20 0.05 -12.79 0.09
C PRO A 20 1.51 -13.04 0.41
N HIS A 21 2.43 -12.60 -0.44
CA HIS A 21 3.85 -12.82 -0.19
C HIS A 21 4.64 -11.53 -0.25
N TYR A 22 4.01 -10.43 0.14
CA TYR A 22 4.65 -9.15 -0.02
C TYR A 22 4.18 -8.21 1.08
N HIS A 23 5.11 -7.45 1.65
CA HIS A 23 4.78 -6.47 2.66
C HIS A 23 5.82 -5.36 2.61
N ASN A 24 5.35 -4.13 2.61
CA ASN A 24 6.25 -3.00 2.57
C ASN A 24 5.54 -1.80 3.19
N ILE A 25 6.29 -0.74 3.44
CA ILE A 25 5.74 0.46 4.03
C ILE A 25 6.19 1.64 3.19
N ALA A 26 5.28 2.58 2.96
CA ALA A 26 5.57 3.79 2.20
C ALA A 26 5.18 5.00 3.01
N PRO A 27 5.84 6.14 2.80
CA PRO A 27 5.56 7.34 3.59
C PRO A 27 4.23 8.00 3.28
N SER A 28 3.66 7.74 2.10
CA SER A 28 2.38 8.34 1.75
C SER A 28 1.66 7.43 0.79
N MET A 29 0.37 7.71 0.58
CA MET A 29 -0.42 6.95 -0.36
C MET A 29 0.14 7.06 -1.78
N ASP A 30 0.49 8.28 -2.18
CA ASP A 30 1.05 8.48 -3.50
C ASP A 30 2.35 7.70 -3.67
N ALA A 31 3.19 7.71 -2.66
CA ALA A 31 4.45 6.98 -2.72
C ALA A 31 4.19 5.49 -2.85
N ALA A 32 3.19 4.99 -2.13
CA ALA A 32 2.87 3.57 -2.19
C ALA A 32 2.41 3.18 -3.59
N ILE A 33 1.53 3.98 -4.17
CA ILE A 33 1.01 3.68 -5.50
C ILE A 33 2.13 3.74 -6.52
N ARG A 34 2.97 4.77 -6.46
CA ARG A 34 4.06 4.91 -7.41
C ARG A 34 5.05 3.77 -7.29
N TYR A 35 5.32 3.37 -6.07
CA TYR A 35 6.25 2.27 -5.86
C TYR A 35 5.73 1.00 -6.51
N LEU A 36 4.46 0.70 -6.34
CA LEU A 36 3.89 -0.49 -6.94
C LEU A 36 3.87 -0.41 -8.45
N GLN A 37 3.51 0.74 -9.00
CA GLN A 37 3.50 0.88 -10.44
C GLN A 37 4.89 0.80 -11.03
N ASP A 38 5.87 1.36 -10.33
CA ASP A 38 7.23 1.36 -10.82
C ASP A 38 7.81 -0.05 -10.79
N ARG A 39 7.39 -0.85 -9.83
CA ARG A 39 7.97 -2.17 -9.65
C ARG A 39 7.21 -3.23 -10.43
N PHE A 40 5.92 -3.12 -10.53
CA PHE A 40 5.10 -4.17 -11.13
C PHE A 40 4.35 -3.73 -12.39
N GLY A 41 4.49 -2.48 -12.79
CA GLY A 41 3.82 -2.01 -14.00
C GLY A 41 2.62 -1.14 -13.69
N SER A 42 2.24 -0.31 -14.66
CA SER A 42 1.16 0.64 -14.45
C SER A 42 -0.20 -0.03 -14.36
N ASP A 43 -0.30 -1.30 -14.76
CA ASP A 43 -1.57 -2.00 -14.67
C ASP A 43 -1.66 -2.89 -13.44
N VAL A 44 -0.79 -2.69 -12.47
CA VAL A 44 -0.83 -3.45 -11.23
C VAL A 44 -2.15 -3.18 -10.52
N LYS A 45 -2.73 -4.22 -9.94
CA LYS A 45 -4.02 -4.10 -9.26
C LYS A 45 -3.80 -3.64 -7.82
N ILE A 46 -4.38 -2.52 -7.47
CA ILE A 46 -4.20 -1.91 -6.15
C ILE A 46 -5.56 -1.69 -5.52
N ARG A 47 -5.70 -2.10 -4.28
CA ARG A 47 -6.90 -1.84 -3.50
C ARG A 47 -6.51 -0.90 -2.36
N VAL A 48 -7.22 0.19 -2.25
CA VAL A 48 -6.97 1.15 -1.19
C VAL A 48 -8.01 0.95 -0.10
N ARG A 49 -7.57 0.76 1.13
CA ARG A 49 -8.46 0.63 2.27
C ARG A 49 -8.19 1.77 3.22
N GLU A 50 -9.15 2.67 3.33
CA GLU A 50 -9.04 3.73 4.31
C GLU A 50 -9.83 3.27 5.48
N GLU A 51 -9.18 2.94 6.55
CA GLU A 51 -9.87 2.51 7.73
C GLU A 51 -10.44 3.66 8.41
N ALA A 52 -11.69 3.70 8.58
CA ALA A 52 -12.31 4.74 9.35
C ALA A 52 -11.98 4.45 10.77
N SER A 53 -11.45 5.40 11.38
CA SER A 53 -11.22 5.24 12.77
C SER A 53 -12.51 5.37 13.48
N ARG A 54 -12.83 4.80 14.22
CA ARG A 54 -13.97 4.98 14.84
C ARG A 54 -14.09 4.49 15.65
#